data_4b2fd009dc744cb91ea7ce0ee4be3dc7
#
_entry.id   4b2fd009dc744cb91ea7ce0ee4be3dc7
#
_cell.length_a   1.000
_cell.length_b   1.000
_cell.length_c   1.000
_cell.angle_alpha   90.00
_cell.angle_beta   90.00
_cell.angle_gamma   90.00
#
_symmetry.space_group_name_H-M   'P 1'
#
loop_
_entity.id
_entity.type
_entity.pdbx_description
1 polymer ?
#
loop_
_entity_poly.entity_id
_entity_poly.type
_entity_poly.pdbx_seq_one_letter_code
_entity_poly.pdbx_strand_id
1 'polypeptide(L)'
;MKKIKFVYLAVAITAFLSSCAIIRPGEVALKVKYGKIQPGILMPGAHARGIIGTRIERFDTRVTEYSKKLGFHSNEGIEVTSEITLLYHLIPDSVQSIYKRFDGYYQNTLIINNLITALRQEGLNHKAIELITQRVEIENSIKDKLISTIGQYGFFVDLVLMKDIDLPDEVTRSIQSKLTAEQVSKK
;
A
#
# COMPACT_ATOMS: atom_id res chain seq x y z
N MET A 1 40.40 23.49 -38.62
CA MET A 1 39.33 24.21 -37.89
C MET A 1 37.94 23.65 -38.20
N LYS A 2 37.55 23.29 -39.43
CA LYS A 2 36.21 22.72 -39.78
C LYS A 2 35.93 21.37 -39.08
N LYS A 3 36.92 20.46 -39.00
CA LYS A 3 36.76 19.14 -38.35
C LYS A 3 36.47 19.25 -36.84
N ILE A 4 37.11 20.20 -36.15
CA ILE A 4 36.93 20.43 -34.70
C ILE A 4 35.51 20.94 -34.44
N LYS A 5 34.99 21.86 -35.27
CA LYS A 5 33.61 22.36 -35.17
C LYS A 5 32.56 21.24 -35.38
N PHE A 6 32.84 20.29 -36.27
CA PHE A 6 31.97 19.16 -36.53
C PHE A 6 31.93 18.18 -35.33
N VAL A 7 33.07 17.96 -34.66
CA VAL A 7 33.15 17.13 -33.43
C VAL A 7 32.35 17.79 -32.31
N TYR A 8 32.47 19.08 -32.09
CA TYR A 8 31.65 19.79 -31.07
C TYR A 8 30.15 19.74 -31.38
N LEU A 9 29.77 19.86 -32.63
CA LEU A 9 28.37 19.76 -33.06
C LEU A 9 27.83 18.33 -32.81
N ALA A 10 28.61 17.30 -33.15
CA ALA A 10 28.22 15.91 -32.94
C ALA A 10 28.07 15.59 -31.42
N VAL A 11 29.00 16.06 -30.59
CA VAL A 11 28.92 15.91 -29.12
C VAL A 11 27.73 16.66 -28.54
N ALA A 12 27.40 17.85 -29.04
CA ALA A 12 26.20 18.58 -28.63
C ALA A 12 24.92 17.85 -29.00
N ILE A 13 24.83 17.28 -30.19
CA ILE A 13 23.67 16.50 -30.66
C ILE A 13 23.48 15.22 -29.84
N THR A 14 24.55 14.48 -29.50
CA THR A 14 24.48 13.29 -28.67
C THR A 14 24.07 13.61 -27.23
N ALA A 15 24.49 14.74 -26.66
CA ALA A 15 24.06 15.20 -25.34
C ALA A 15 22.55 15.56 -25.30
N PHE A 16 21.97 16.06 -26.38
CA PHE A 16 20.53 16.33 -26.48
C PHE A 16 19.66 15.07 -26.56
N LEU A 17 20.15 13.99 -27.16
CA LEU A 17 19.41 12.75 -27.32
C LEU A 17 19.24 11.93 -26.05
N SER A 18 20.02 12.19 -25.01
CA SER A 18 20.02 11.44 -23.72
C SER A 18 18.98 11.92 -22.72
N SER A 19 18.13 12.87 -23.04
CA SER A 19 17.28 13.62 -22.10
C SER A 19 15.83 13.20 -22.04
N CYS A 20 15.46 12.00 -22.52
CA CYS A 20 14.09 11.50 -22.42
C CYS A 20 13.93 10.51 -21.24
N ALA A 21 12.87 10.70 -20.48
CA ALA A 21 12.40 9.73 -19.51
C ALA A 21 11.11 9.10 -20.01
N ILE A 22 11.06 7.77 -19.99
CA ILE A 22 9.87 7.01 -20.37
C ILE A 22 9.15 6.60 -19.08
N ILE A 23 7.88 6.96 -18.98
CA ILE A 23 6.98 6.53 -17.90
C ILE A 23 6.12 5.40 -18.47
N ARG A 24 6.09 4.28 -17.77
CA ARG A 24 5.39 3.08 -18.22
C ARG A 24 3.90 3.18 -17.95
N PRO A 25 3.05 2.43 -18.69
CA PRO A 25 1.63 2.26 -18.34
C PRO A 25 1.49 1.70 -16.92
N GLY A 26 0.62 2.31 -16.10
CA GLY A 26 0.45 1.98 -14.68
C GLY A 26 1.41 2.70 -13.74
N GLU A 27 2.27 3.57 -14.27
CA GLU A 27 3.10 4.49 -13.49
C GLU A 27 2.68 5.94 -13.77
N VAL A 28 2.87 6.79 -12.77
CA VAL A 28 2.88 8.24 -12.93
C VAL A 28 4.17 8.79 -12.36
N ALA A 29 4.55 10.00 -12.72
CA ALA A 29 5.77 10.57 -12.19
C ALA A 29 5.64 12.05 -11.85
N LEU A 30 6.50 12.48 -10.92
CA LEU A 30 6.69 13.87 -10.56
C LEU A 30 8.03 14.37 -11.09
N LYS A 31 8.02 15.58 -11.60
CA LYS A 31 9.23 16.29 -11.99
C LYS A 31 9.73 17.12 -10.82
N VAL A 32 10.89 16.78 -10.28
CA VAL A 32 11.55 17.50 -9.19
C VAL A 32 12.76 18.24 -9.74
N LYS A 33 12.78 19.56 -9.66
CA LYS A 33 13.87 20.41 -10.14
C LYS A 33 14.50 21.16 -8.97
N TYR A 34 15.78 20.94 -8.74
CA TYR A 34 16.52 21.53 -7.60
C TYR A 34 15.80 21.36 -6.25
N GLY A 35 15.24 20.17 -5.99
CA GLY A 35 14.50 19.88 -4.77
C GLY A 35 13.06 20.43 -4.73
N LYS A 36 12.61 21.16 -5.77
CA LYS A 36 11.24 21.68 -5.86
C LYS A 36 10.39 20.82 -6.79
N ILE A 37 9.24 20.36 -6.31
CA ILE A 37 8.27 19.65 -7.13
C ILE A 37 7.69 20.65 -8.14
N GLN A 38 7.77 20.30 -9.41
CA GLN A 38 7.13 21.06 -10.47
C GLN A 38 5.63 20.76 -10.52
N PRO A 39 4.79 21.74 -10.87
CA PRO A 39 3.36 21.50 -11.00
C PRO A 39 3.07 20.50 -12.13
N GLY A 40 2.05 19.67 -11.90
CA GLY A 40 1.60 18.64 -12.84
C GLY A 40 2.19 17.27 -12.56
N ILE A 41 1.43 16.25 -12.97
CA ILE A 41 1.79 14.84 -12.89
C ILE A 41 2.10 14.39 -14.31
N LEU A 42 3.21 13.70 -14.49
CA LEU A 42 3.59 13.13 -15.77
C LEU A 42 2.89 11.79 -15.95
N MET A 43 2.02 11.72 -16.95
CA MET A 43 1.29 10.52 -17.32
C MET A 43 2.19 9.57 -18.15
N PRO A 44 1.79 8.31 -18.39
CA PRO A 44 2.54 7.38 -19.22
C PRO A 44 2.91 7.97 -20.58
N GLY A 45 4.15 7.75 -20.99
CA GLY A 45 4.69 8.27 -22.25
C GLY A 45 6.12 8.75 -22.14
N ALA A 46 6.61 9.37 -23.20
CA ALA A 46 7.94 9.95 -23.27
C ALA A 46 7.91 11.43 -22.84
N HIS A 47 8.72 11.78 -21.87
CA HIS A 47 8.80 13.14 -21.32
C HIS A 47 10.24 13.65 -21.33
N ALA A 48 10.42 14.93 -21.63
CA ALA A 48 11.71 15.56 -21.54
C ALA A 48 12.15 15.70 -20.09
N ARG A 49 13.27 15.07 -19.75
CA ARG A 49 13.82 15.05 -18.38
C ARG A 49 14.34 16.42 -17.93
N GLY A 50 14.87 17.21 -18.87
CA GLY A 50 15.64 18.42 -18.55
C GLY A 50 17.13 18.12 -18.32
N ILE A 51 18.00 19.13 -18.59
CA ILE A 51 19.44 18.89 -18.74
C ILE A 51 20.17 18.85 -17.39
N ILE A 52 19.81 19.70 -16.42
CA ILE A 52 20.56 19.82 -15.15
C ILE A 52 19.58 19.96 -13.98
N GLY A 53 19.88 19.25 -12.87
CA GLY A 53 19.17 19.41 -11.60
C GLY A 53 17.71 18.92 -11.60
N THR A 54 17.30 18.17 -12.64
CA THR A 54 15.96 17.61 -12.74
C THR A 54 15.98 16.11 -12.46
N ARG A 55 15.13 15.68 -11.52
CA ARG A 55 14.89 14.28 -11.17
C ARG A 55 13.44 13.95 -11.50
N ILE A 56 13.19 12.71 -11.94
CA ILE A 56 11.86 12.19 -12.19
C ILE A 56 11.62 11.09 -11.17
N GLU A 57 10.69 11.35 -10.25
CA GLU A 57 10.26 10.39 -9.25
C GLU A 57 9.04 9.65 -9.77
N ARG A 58 9.14 8.32 -9.86
CA ARG A 58 8.09 7.45 -10.41
C ARG A 58 7.30 6.80 -9.28
N PHE A 59 6.00 6.67 -9.50
CA PHE A 59 5.06 6.04 -8.57
C PHE A 59 4.26 5.01 -9.33
N ASP A 60 4.23 3.78 -8.82
CA ASP A 60 3.35 2.75 -9.34
C ASP A 60 1.92 3.00 -8.83
N THR A 61 0.97 3.05 -9.76
CA THR A 61 -0.46 3.24 -9.48
C THR A 61 -1.26 1.96 -9.65
N ARG A 62 -0.58 0.84 -9.88
CA ARG A 62 -1.21 -0.48 -9.92
C ARG A 62 -1.54 -0.95 -8.52
N VAL A 63 -2.43 -1.93 -8.46
CA VAL A 63 -2.73 -2.60 -7.19
C VAL A 63 -1.47 -3.26 -6.66
N THR A 64 -1.12 -2.89 -5.43
CA THR A 64 0.03 -3.42 -4.69
C THR A 64 -0.49 -4.31 -3.57
N GLU A 65 0.12 -5.46 -3.41
CA GLU A 65 -0.15 -6.39 -2.32
C GLU A 65 0.84 -6.18 -1.17
N TYR A 66 0.31 -6.12 0.04
CA TYR A 66 1.06 -6.25 1.27
C TYR A 66 0.49 -7.41 2.07
N SER A 67 1.29 -8.47 2.29
CA SER A 67 0.90 -9.61 3.10
C SER A 67 1.90 -9.83 4.23
N LYS A 68 1.39 -10.01 5.45
CA LYS A 68 2.21 -10.27 6.64
C LYS A 68 1.43 -10.99 7.71
N LYS A 69 2.09 -11.92 8.39
CA LYS A 69 1.58 -12.56 9.61
C LYS A 69 1.68 -11.58 10.77
N LEU A 70 0.54 -11.24 11.37
CA LEU A 70 0.40 -10.25 12.44
C LEU A 70 -0.31 -10.88 13.64
N GLY A 71 0.21 -10.59 14.83
CA GLY A 71 -0.40 -10.97 16.11
C GLY A 71 -1.22 -9.81 16.69
N PHE A 72 -2.38 -10.12 17.25
CA PHE A 72 -3.26 -9.18 17.93
C PHE A 72 -4.07 -9.94 19.01
N HIS A 73 -4.84 -9.23 19.82
CA HIS A 73 -5.60 -9.85 20.90
C HIS A 73 -7.10 -9.67 20.65
N SER A 74 -7.87 -10.71 21.02
CA SER A 74 -9.33 -10.62 21.09
C SER A 74 -9.79 -9.82 22.32
N ASN A 75 -11.10 -9.52 22.41
CA ASN A 75 -11.68 -8.85 23.59
C ASN A 75 -11.55 -9.69 24.88
N GLU A 76 -11.34 -10.99 24.74
CA GLU A 76 -11.11 -11.93 25.85
C GLU A 76 -9.63 -12.00 26.26
N GLY A 77 -8.75 -11.21 25.62
CA GLY A 77 -7.31 -11.22 25.87
C GLY A 77 -6.56 -12.40 25.25
N ILE A 78 -7.22 -13.16 24.37
CA ILE A 78 -6.61 -14.30 23.67
C ILE A 78 -5.74 -13.78 22.56
N GLU A 79 -4.49 -14.24 22.50
CA GLU A 79 -3.59 -13.93 21.39
C GLU A 79 -4.04 -14.68 20.13
N VAL A 80 -4.24 -13.92 19.06
CA VAL A 80 -4.64 -14.40 17.75
C VAL A 80 -3.57 -14.01 16.76
N THR A 81 -3.15 -14.94 15.93
CA THR A 81 -2.23 -14.65 14.84
C THR A 81 -2.91 -14.96 13.51
N SER A 82 -2.81 -14.03 12.56
CA SER A 82 -3.37 -14.22 11.22
C SER A 82 -2.46 -13.63 10.16
N GLU A 83 -2.44 -14.22 8.99
CA GLU A 83 -1.84 -13.60 7.81
C GLU A 83 -2.83 -12.59 7.21
N ILE A 84 -2.46 -11.32 7.29
CA ILE A 84 -3.27 -10.23 6.75
C ILE A 84 -2.72 -9.82 5.39
N THR A 85 -3.58 -9.87 4.38
CA THR A 85 -3.29 -9.38 3.03
C THR A 85 -4.09 -8.12 2.76
N LEU A 86 -3.39 -7.05 2.43
CA LEU A 86 -3.95 -5.76 2.02
C LEU A 86 -3.64 -5.51 0.55
N LEU A 87 -4.67 -5.30 -0.26
CA LEU A 87 -4.55 -4.80 -1.63
C LEU A 87 -4.92 -3.34 -1.67
N TYR A 88 -4.04 -2.51 -2.19
CA TYR A 88 -4.24 -1.08 -2.29
C TYR A 88 -3.53 -0.49 -3.51
N HIS A 89 -3.95 0.69 -3.93
CA HIS A 89 -3.25 1.44 -4.97
C HIS A 89 -3.24 2.94 -4.69
N LEU A 90 -2.36 3.66 -5.38
CA LEU A 90 -2.24 5.11 -5.31
C LEU A 90 -3.23 5.76 -6.29
N ILE A 91 -3.94 6.77 -5.83
CA ILE A 91 -4.74 7.63 -6.69
C ILE A 91 -3.77 8.58 -7.42
N PRO A 92 -3.69 8.55 -8.77
CA PRO A 92 -2.70 9.32 -9.53
C PRO A 92 -2.64 10.80 -9.15
N ASP A 93 -3.78 11.45 -9.02
CA ASP A 93 -3.87 12.88 -8.71
C ASP A 93 -3.32 13.26 -7.32
N SER A 94 -3.24 12.29 -6.42
CA SER A 94 -2.78 12.49 -5.03
C SER A 94 -1.27 12.32 -4.86
N VAL A 95 -0.56 11.79 -5.85
CA VAL A 95 0.87 11.45 -5.76
C VAL A 95 1.74 12.65 -5.35
N GLN A 96 1.40 13.85 -5.82
CA GLN A 96 2.15 15.06 -5.44
C GLN A 96 2.02 15.38 -3.94
N SER A 97 0.85 15.19 -3.35
CA SER A 97 0.61 15.41 -1.93
C SER A 97 1.26 14.33 -1.06
N ILE A 98 1.22 13.07 -1.54
CA ILE A 98 1.89 11.94 -0.89
C ILE A 98 3.40 12.16 -0.83
N TYR A 99 4.01 12.53 -1.95
CA TYR A 99 5.45 12.78 -2.01
C TYR A 99 5.87 13.93 -1.10
N LYS A 100 5.09 15.02 -1.04
CA LYS A 100 5.36 16.16 -0.14
C LYS A 100 5.34 15.79 1.34
N ARG A 101 4.46 14.85 1.73
CA ARG A 101 4.24 14.49 3.13
C ARG A 101 5.14 13.35 3.61
N PHE A 102 5.41 12.37 2.74
CA PHE A 102 6.01 11.09 3.13
C PHE A 102 7.31 10.77 2.40
N ASP A 103 7.72 11.57 1.40
CA ASP A 103 8.98 11.39 0.64
C ASP A 103 9.25 9.94 0.20
N GLY A 104 8.20 9.22 -0.23
CA GLY A 104 8.31 7.82 -0.67
C GLY A 104 8.27 6.76 0.45
N TYR A 105 8.37 7.13 1.72
CA TYR A 105 8.33 6.20 2.87
C TYR A 105 6.93 5.92 3.41
N TYR A 106 5.89 6.13 2.62
CA TYR A 106 4.49 6.01 3.03
C TYR A 106 4.07 4.59 3.40
N GLN A 107 4.70 3.54 2.83
CA GLN A 107 4.31 2.16 3.11
C GLN A 107 4.39 1.83 4.59
N ASN A 108 5.55 2.00 5.21
CA ASN A 108 5.71 1.69 6.63
C ASN A 108 4.99 2.71 7.53
N THR A 109 5.16 3.99 7.23
CA THR A 109 4.70 5.06 8.12
C THR A 109 3.18 5.20 8.12
N LEU A 110 2.55 5.07 6.97
CA LEU A 110 1.11 5.29 6.84
C LEU A 110 0.33 3.98 6.72
N ILE A 111 0.65 3.13 5.75
CA ILE A 111 -0.18 1.97 5.42
C ILE A 111 -0.09 0.91 6.50
N ILE A 112 1.13 0.47 6.84
CA ILE A 112 1.34 -0.64 7.76
C ILE A 112 0.87 -0.28 9.18
N ASN A 113 1.20 0.92 9.67
CA ASN A 113 0.79 1.34 11.00
C ASN A 113 -0.73 1.48 11.14
N ASN A 114 -1.41 2.01 10.13
CA ASN A 114 -2.86 2.09 10.14
C ASN A 114 -3.52 0.71 10.03
N LEU A 115 -2.97 -0.20 9.23
CA LEU A 115 -3.44 -1.59 9.15
C LEU A 115 -3.34 -2.29 10.52
N ILE A 116 -2.18 -2.21 11.18
CA ILE A 116 -1.98 -2.81 12.49
C ILE A 116 -2.93 -2.20 13.52
N THR A 117 -3.15 -0.89 13.46
CA THR A 117 -4.07 -0.19 14.37
C THR A 117 -5.51 -0.64 14.15
N ALA A 118 -5.97 -0.68 12.90
CA ALA A 118 -7.31 -1.14 12.56
C ALA A 118 -7.54 -2.60 12.97
N LEU A 119 -6.55 -3.48 12.72
CA LEU A 119 -6.60 -4.87 13.10
C LEU A 119 -6.70 -5.06 14.62
N ARG A 120 -5.89 -4.33 15.39
CA ARG A 120 -5.93 -4.39 16.88
C ARG A 120 -7.26 -3.89 17.42
N GLN A 121 -7.82 -2.84 16.85
CA GLN A 121 -9.13 -2.31 17.25
C GLN A 121 -10.25 -3.33 16.99
N GLU A 122 -10.23 -3.99 15.82
CA GLU A 122 -11.21 -5.03 15.53
C GLU A 122 -11.03 -6.25 16.42
N GLY A 123 -9.79 -6.67 16.68
CA GLY A 123 -9.54 -7.75 17.64
C GLY A 123 -10.14 -7.48 19.02
N LEU A 124 -9.98 -6.27 19.54
CA LEU A 124 -10.54 -5.89 20.85
C LEU A 124 -12.08 -5.78 20.86
N ASN A 125 -12.72 -5.65 19.70
CA ASN A 125 -14.17 -5.59 19.58
C ASN A 125 -14.84 -6.97 19.48
N HIS A 126 -14.08 -8.02 19.13
CA HIS A 126 -14.59 -9.33 18.82
C HIS A 126 -14.00 -10.43 19.71
N LYS A 127 -14.78 -11.49 19.95
CA LYS A 127 -14.30 -12.71 20.59
C LYS A 127 -13.46 -13.53 19.61
N ALA A 128 -12.59 -14.39 20.13
CA ALA A 128 -11.76 -15.25 19.31
C ALA A 128 -12.57 -16.10 18.31
N ILE A 129 -13.73 -16.62 18.71
CA ILE A 129 -14.62 -17.37 17.84
C ILE A 129 -15.26 -16.51 16.75
N GLU A 130 -15.59 -15.25 17.04
CA GLU A 130 -16.19 -14.31 16.10
C GLU A 130 -15.20 -13.92 15.00
N LEU A 131 -13.90 -13.83 15.33
CA LEU A 131 -12.84 -13.59 14.34
C LEU A 131 -12.79 -14.66 13.24
N ILE A 132 -13.26 -15.87 13.56
CA ILE A 132 -13.36 -16.97 12.60
C ILE A 132 -14.72 -16.97 11.88
N THR A 133 -15.82 -16.85 12.63
CA THR A 133 -17.18 -17.01 12.11
C THR A 133 -17.73 -15.78 11.39
N GLN A 134 -17.28 -14.58 11.78
CA GLN A 134 -17.66 -13.30 11.18
C GLN A 134 -16.53 -12.65 10.39
N ARG A 135 -15.59 -13.46 9.90
CA ARG A 135 -14.36 -13.00 9.24
C ARG A 135 -14.63 -11.95 8.15
N VAL A 136 -15.60 -12.19 7.28
CA VAL A 136 -15.91 -11.30 6.15
C VAL A 136 -16.39 -9.91 6.64
N GLU A 137 -17.18 -9.87 7.71
CA GLU A 137 -17.63 -8.61 8.31
C GLU A 137 -16.48 -7.82 8.92
N ILE A 138 -15.57 -8.52 9.58
CA ILE A 138 -14.37 -7.94 10.20
C ILE A 138 -13.41 -7.42 9.11
N GLU A 139 -13.18 -8.18 8.04
CA GLU A 139 -12.38 -7.75 6.88
C GLU A 139 -12.93 -6.44 6.28
N ASN A 140 -14.25 -6.35 6.11
CA ASN A 140 -14.91 -5.14 5.63
C ASN A 140 -14.78 -3.98 6.62
N SER A 141 -14.94 -4.22 7.92
CA SER A 141 -14.76 -3.20 8.94
C SER A 141 -13.32 -2.64 8.96
N ILE A 142 -12.32 -3.50 8.86
CA ILE A 142 -10.91 -3.09 8.73
C ILE A 142 -10.71 -2.26 7.46
N LYS A 143 -11.28 -2.70 6.34
CA LYS A 143 -11.22 -1.97 5.06
C LYS A 143 -11.81 -0.57 5.20
N ASP A 144 -13.00 -0.43 5.77
CA ASP A 144 -13.69 0.86 5.94
C ASP A 144 -12.90 1.81 6.86
N LYS A 145 -12.31 1.29 7.94
CA LYS A 145 -11.39 2.05 8.79
C LYS A 145 -10.15 2.53 8.03
N LEU A 146 -9.58 1.68 7.19
CA LEU A 146 -8.44 2.06 6.37
C LEU A 146 -8.83 3.12 5.34
N ILE A 147 -9.97 2.97 4.66
CA ILE A 147 -10.47 3.99 3.71
C ILE A 147 -10.63 5.34 4.41
N SER A 148 -11.19 5.36 5.63
CA SER A 148 -11.38 6.61 6.38
C SER A 148 -10.06 7.25 6.82
N THR A 149 -9.03 6.47 7.11
CA THR A 149 -7.75 6.96 7.63
C THR A 149 -6.73 7.27 6.55
N ILE A 150 -6.53 6.36 5.58
CA ILE A 150 -5.51 6.56 4.53
C ILE A 150 -6.07 7.09 3.22
N GLY A 151 -7.39 6.96 2.98
CA GLY A 151 -8.04 7.48 1.77
C GLY A 151 -7.87 8.98 1.60
N GLN A 152 -7.93 9.76 2.69
CA GLN A 152 -7.70 11.21 2.68
C GLN A 152 -6.30 11.61 2.17
N TYR A 153 -5.34 10.70 2.18
CA TYR A 153 -3.98 10.93 1.67
C TYR A 153 -3.82 10.51 0.21
N GLY A 154 -4.86 9.93 -0.41
CA GLY A 154 -4.85 9.52 -1.81
C GLY A 154 -4.50 8.06 -2.04
N PHE A 155 -4.76 7.21 -1.06
CA PHE A 155 -4.70 5.76 -1.21
C PHE A 155 -6.10 5.20 -1.35
N PHE A 156 -6.26 4.24 -2.25
CA PHE A 156 -7.48 3.46 -2.36
C PHE A 156 -7.23 2.05 -1.84
N VAL A 157 -8.11 1.58 -0.97
CA VAL A 157 -8.06 0.22 -0.41
C VAL A 157 -9.00 -0.65 -1.22
N ASP A 158 -8.43 -1.59 -1.96
CA ASP A 158 -9.20 -2.51 -2.81
C ASP A 158 -9.80 -3.62 -1.96
N LEU A 159 -8.96 -4.29 -1.15
CA LEU A 159 -9.36 -5.47 -0.40
C LEU A 159 -8.49 -5.65 0.85
N VAL A 160 -9.10 -6.17 1.91
CA VAL A 160 -8.43 -6.70 3.10
C VAL A 160 -8.86 -8.14 3.28
N LEU A 161 -7.91 -9.04 3.47
CA LEU A 161 -8.15 -10.46 3.72
C LEU A 161 -7.43 -10.89 4.99
N MET A 162 -8.10 -11.69 5.80
CA MET A 162 -7.52 -12.40 6.94
C MET A 162 -7.41 -13.88 6.55
N LYS A 163 -6.18 -14.38 6.41
CA LYS A 163 -5.90 -15.78 6.13
C LYS A 163 -5.37 -16.45 7.40
N ASP A 164 -5.50 -17.77 7.46
CA ASP A 164 -4.85 -18.61 8.47
C ASP A 164 -4.93 -18.01 9.91
N ILE A 165 -6.15 -17.99 10.46
CA ILE A 165 -6.38 -17.52 11.82
C ILE A 165 -5.94 -18.63 12.80
N ASP A 166 -4.78 -18.42 13.43
CA ASP A 166 -4.19 -19.33 14.43
C ASP A 166 -4.58 -18.87 15.82
N LEU A 167 -5.13 -19.78 16.60
CA LEU A 167 -5.45 -19.62 18.02
C LEU A 167 -4.61 -20.59 18.86
N PRO A 168 -4.36 -20.30 20.15
CA PRO A 168 -3.76 -21.28 21.07
C PRO A 168 -4.55 -22.59 21.13
N ASP A 169 -3.85 -23.72 21.24
CA ASP A 169 -4.45 -25.07 21.19
C ASP A 169 -5.56 -25.28 22.22
N GLU A 170 -5.42 -24.71 23.42
CA GLU A 170 -6.42 -24.81 24.48
C GLU A 170 -7.74 -24.13 24.10
N VAL A 171 -7.64 -22.98 23.46
CA VAL A 171 -8.79 -22.21 22.96
C VAL A 171 -9.47 -22.92 21.82
N THR A 172 -8.69 -23.43 20.89
CA THR A 172 -9.18 -24.21 19.74
C THR A 172 -9.97 -25.43 20.21
N ARG A 173 -9.46 -26.21 21.16
CA ARG A 173 -10.16 -27.35 21.77
C ARG A 173 -11.46 -26.94 22.48
N SER A 174 -11.44 -25.83 23.21
CA SER A 174 -12.64 -25.31 23.89
C SER A 174 -13.73 -24.87 22.93
N ILE A 175 -13.35 -24.22 21.82
CA ILE A 175 -14.27 -23.83 20.75
C ILE A 175 -14.87 -25.06 20.07
N GLN A 176 -14.06 -26.04 19.70
CA GLN A 176 -14.53 -27.28 19.09
C GLN A 176 -15.52 -28.05 19.97
N SER A 177 -15.23 -28.15 21.26
CA SER A 177 -16.14 -28.82 22.21
C SER A 177 -17.51 -28.12 22.34
N LYS A 178 -17.52 -26.77 22.36
CA LYS A 178 -18.75 -25.98 22.37
C LYS A 178 -19.56 -26.16 21.10
N LEU A 179 -18.93 -26.06 19.92
CA LEU A 179 -19.61 -26.24 18.63
C LEU A 179 -20.19 -27.65 18.49
N THR A 180 -19.48 -28.68 18.96
CA THR A 180 -19.98 -30.07 18.98
C THR A 180 -21.20 -30.21 19.91
N ALA A 181 -21.16 -29.64 21.09
CA ALA A 181 -22.28 -29.65 22.04
C ALA A 181 -23.52 -28.94 21.48
N GLU A 182 -23.36 -27.80 20.82
CA GLU A 182 -24.46 -27.08 20.18
C GLU A 182 -25.09 -27.83 19.01
N GLN A 183 -24.26 -28.55 18.22
CA GLN A 183 -24.78 -29.41 17.13
C GLN A 183 -25.55 -30.61 17.63
N VAL A 184 -25.15 -31.20 18.76
CA VAL A 184 -25.86 -32.31 19.39
C VAL A 184 -27.19 -31.85 19.99
N SER A 185 -27.23 -30.62 20.55
CA SER A 185 -28.44 -30.04 21.15
C SER A 185 -29.51 -29.61 20.12
N LYS A 186 -29.13 -29.45 18.86
CA LYS A 186 -30.05 -29.04 17.76
C LYS A 186 -30.64 -30.24 16.99
N LYS A 187 -30.27 -31.46 17.31
CA LYS A 187 -30.85 -32.70 16.81
C LYS A 187 -31.88 -33.28 17.77
#